data_181f61f7abb136a5f3266c08083dc62e
#
_entry.id   181f61f7abb136a5f3266c08083dc62e
#
_cell.length_a   1.000
_cell.length_b   1.000
_cell.length_c   1.000
_cell.angle_alpha   90.00
_cell.angle_beta   90.00
_cell.angle_gamma   90.00
#
_symmetry.space_group_name_H-M   'P 1'
#
loop_
_entity.id
_entity.type
_entity.pdbx_description
1 polymer ?
#
loop_
_entity_poly.entity_id
_entity_poly.type
_entity_poly.pdbx_seq_one_letter_code
_entity_poly.pdbx_strand_id
1 'polypeptide(L)'
;SASELVINCLDPYIDVVHIGTNTYGKYQASVTLYDAENFSFEDANPNHTYALQPLVLKTLNSIGNTDYINGLNPDLVIDENTGNLGILGDVNEPLLALALQQISLDRKEIELIEPIELIDDSNKFELLEKEMYIDLNDVFLIKK
;
A
#
# COMPACT_ATOMS: atom_id res chain seq x y z
N SER A 1 -1.25 5.71 0.71
CA SER A 1 0.06 5.31 0.15
C SER A 1 0.49 6.30 -0.95
N ALA A 2 1.74 6.18 -1.42
CA ALA A 2 2.21 7.03 -2.52
C ALA A 2 1.41 6.81 -3.81
N SER A 3 1.07 5.55 -4.11
CA SER A 3 0.25 5.21 -5.29
C SER A 3 -1.14 5.83 -5.22
N GLU A 4 -1.82 5.72 -4.07
CA GLU A 4 -3.13 6.32 -3.86
C GLU A 4 -3.08 7.85 -3.96
N LEU A 5 -1.99 8.47 -3.46
CA LEU A 5 -1.78 9.90 -3.60
C LEU A 5 -1.69 10.31 -5.07
N VAL A 6 -0.94 9.57 -5.88
CA VAL A 6 -0.80 9.84 -7.33
C VAL A 6 -2.15 9.69 -8.03
N ILE A 7 -2.87 8.57 -7.81
CA ILE A 7 -4.20 8.34 -8.39
C ILE A 7 -5.14 9.49 -8.02
N ASN A 8 -5.31 9.77 -6.73
CA ASN A 8 -6.23 10.80 -6.25
C ASN A 8 -5.86 12.21 -6.73
N CYS A 9 -4.56 12.54 -6.81
CA CYS A 9 -4.14 13.87 -7.25
C CYS A 9 -4.25 14.07 -8.76
N LEU A 10 -4.15 13.02 -9.57
CA LEU A 10 -4.28 13.11 -11.03
C LEU A 10 -5.74 13.08 -11.51
N ASP A 11 -6.60 12.37 -10.78
CA ASP A 11 -8.02 12.19 -11.11
C ASP A 11 -8.77 13.46 -11.55
N PRO A 12 -8.57 14.67 -10.93
CA PRO A 12 -9.22 15.90 -11.38
C PRO A 12 -8.71 16.46 -12.70
N TYR A 13 -7.61 15.95 -13.26
CA TYR A 13 -6.93 16.52 -14.43
C TYR A 13 -6.90 15.61 -15.64
N ILE A 14 -6.90 14.30 -15.42
CA ILE A 14 -6.82 13.28 -16.47
C ILE A 14 -7.67 12.07 -16.08
N ASP A 15 -8.10 11.31 -17.08
CA ASP A 15 -8.72 10.00 -16.84
C ASP A 15 -7.65 9.04 -16.31
N VAL A 16 -7.82 8.57 -15.08
CA VAL A 16 -6.94 7.60 -14.45
C VAL A 16 -7.60 6.23 -14.46
N VAL A 17 -7.00 5.27 -15.13
CA VAL A 17 -7.48 3.88 -15.14
C VAL A 17 -6.72 3.07 -14.11
N HIS A 18 -7.40 2.65 -13.06
CA HIS A 18 -6.86 1.82 -12.00
C HIS A 18 -7.14 0.34 -12.30
N ILE A 19 -6.07 -0.45 -12.45
CA ILE A 19 -6.12 -1.89 -12.74
C ILE A 19 -5.61 -2.64 -11.52
N GLY A 20 -6.34 -3.64 -11.07
CA GLY A 20 -5.96 -4.46 -9.94
C GLY A 20 -7.10 -4.74 -8.98
N THR A 21 -6.81 -4.67 -7.69
CA THR A 21 -7.79 -4.79 -6.63
C THR A 21 -7.95 -3.48 -5.87
N ASN A 22 -8.87 -3.43 -4.92
CA ASN A 22 -9.08 -2.27 -4.07
C ASN A 22 -7.81 -1.88 -3.33
N THR A 23 -7.49 -0.59 -3.24
CA THR A 23 -6.30 -0.11 -2.52
C THR A 23 -6.52 -0.10 -1.01
N TYR A 24 -5.50 0.26 -0.26
CA TYR A 24 -5.48 0.11 1.20
C TYR A 24 -6.19 1.23 1.97
N GLY A 25 -6.39 2.41 1.37
CA GLY A 25 -7.03 3.56 2.02
C GLY A 25 -6.09 4.42 2.87
N LYS A 26 -4.80 4.46 2.55
CA LYS A 26 -3.81 5.28 3.27
C LYS A 26 -3.78 6.71 2.74
N TYR A 27 -4.69 7.54 3.20
CA TYR A 27 -4.81 8.96 2.84
C TYR A 27 -4.33 9.91 3.92
N GLN A 28 -3.94 9.38 5.09
CA GLN A 28 -3.42 10.16 6.20
C GLN A 28 -1.90 10.17 6.20
N ALA A 29 -1.32 11.23 6.75
CA ALA A 29 0.12 11.36 6.93
C ALA A 29 0.46 11.75 8.36
N SER A 30 1.65 11.34 8.80
CA SER A 30 2.20 11.62 10.11
C SER A 30 3.34 12.63 10.01
N VAL A 31 3.63 13.25 11.13
CA VAL A 31 4.86 14.02 11.36
C VAL A 31 5.65 13.37 12.48
N THR A 32 6.98 13.41 12.39
CA THR A 32 7.82 12.92 13.48
C THR A 32 8.12 14.07 14.44
N LEU A 33 7.83 13.87 15.72
CA LEU A 33 8.05 14.83 16.81
C LEU A 33 9.09 14.25 17.75
N TYR A 34 10.20 14.97 17.93
CA TYR A 34 11.26 14.60 18.85
C TYR A 34 11.08 15.27 20.20
N ASP A 35 11.73 14.75 21.24
CA ASP A 35 11.80 15.36 22.56
C ASP A 35 12.77 16.55 22.49
N ALA A 36 12.26 17.68 22.04
CA ALA A 36 12.93 18.95 21.88
C ALA A 36 11.92 20.08 22.04
N GLU A 37 12.36 21.28 22.40
CA GLU A 37 11.48 22.44 22.58
C GLU A 37 10.68 22.78 21.29
N ASN A 38 11.31 22.61 20.14
CA ASN A 38 10.72 22.85 18.80
C ASN A 38 10.30 21.56 18.08
N PHE A 39 10.36 20.40 18.76
CA PHE A 39 10.11 19.07 18.21
C PHE A 39 11.04 18.67 17.06
N SER A 40 12.15 19.38 16.83
CA SER A 40 13.09 19.10 15.76
C SER A 40 14.11 18.02 16.13
N PHE A 41 14.67 17.38 15.10
CA PHE A 41 15.71 16.38 15.28
C PHE A 41 17.04 16.97 15.76
N GLU A 42 17.37 18.18 15.33
CA GLU A 42 18.64 18.84 15.64
C GLU A 42 18.83 19.09 17.14
N ASP A 43 17.74 19.40 17.84
CA ASP A 43 17.73 19.71 19.26
C ASP A 43 17.19 18.56 20.13
N ALA A 44 17.07 17.35 19.54
CA ALA A 44 16.52 16.19 20.23
C ALA A 44 17.32 15.81 21.47
N ASN A 45 16.61 15.43 22.54
CA ASN A 45 17.20 15.00 23.79
C ASN A 45 18.18 13.84 23.57
N PRO A 46 19.48 13.99 23.88
CA PRO A 46 20.49 12.97 23.60
C PRO A 46 20.43 11.74 24.51
N ASN A 47 19.57 11.75 25.54
CA ASN A 47 19.50 10.66 26.51
C ASN A 47 18.64 9.47 26.05
N HIS A 48 17.91 9.60 24.92
CA HIS A 48 17.10 8.54 24.33
C HIS A 48 16.88 8.76 22.83
N THR A 49 16.34 7.76 22.17
CA THR A 49 16.05 7.78 20.73
C THR A 49 14.55 7.73 20.42
N TYR A 50 13.70 7.94 21.41
CA TYR A 50 12.25 7.92 21.22
C TYR A 50 11.76 9.17 20.47
N ALA A 51 10.82 8.95 19.56
CA ALA A 51 10.07 10.00 18.89
C ALA A 51 8.60 9.61 18.79
N LEU A 52 7.72 10.60 18.68
CA LEU A 52 6.30 10.39 18.42
C LEU A 52 6.02 10.57 16.92
N GLN A 53 5.09 9.79 16.40
CA GLN A 53 4.68 9.89 14.99
C GLN A 53 3.15 9.91 14.87
N PRO A 54 2.49 10.96 15.36
CA PRO A 54 1.04 11.06 15.27
C PRO A 54 0.56 11.29 13.84
N LEU A 55 -0.61 10.73 13.50
CA LEU A 55 -1.32 11.03 12.26
C LEU A 55 -2.02 12.38 12.40
N VAL A 56 -1.55 13.40 11.71
CA VAL A 56 -2.02 14.78 11.88
C VAL A 56 -2.43 15.45 10.57
N LEU A 57 -2.21 14.80 9.44
CA LEU A 57 -2.48 15.34 8.11
C LEU A 57 -3.41 14.41 7.31
N LYS A 58 -4.20 15.02 6.44
CA LYS A 58 -4.94 14.32 5.37
C LYS A 58 -4.44 14.82 4.02
N THR A 59 -4.31 13.90 3.06
CA THR A 59 -4.03 14.26 1.67
C THR A 59 -5.33 14.59 0.95
N LEU A 60 -5.39 15.72 0.29
CA LEU A 60 -6.52 16.15 -0.54
C LEU A 60 -6.04 16.39 -1.96
N ASN A 61 -6.88 16.12 -2.94
CA ASN A 61 -6.63 16.56 -4.31
C ASN A 61 -7.12 18.01 -4.52
N SER A 62 -7.00 18.55 -5.74
CA SER A 62 -7.34 19.93 -6.06
C SER A 62 -8.83 20.27 -5.91
N ILE A 63 -9.71 19.27 -5.93
CA ILE A 63 -11.17 19.45 -5.71
C ILE A 63 -11.60 19.07 -4.29
N GLY A 64 -10.64 18.81 -3.40
CA GLY A 64 -10.88 18.49 -1.98
C GLY A 64 -11.27 17.05 -1.70
N ASN A 65 -11.13 16.14 -2.65
CA ASN A 65 -11.41 14.71 -2.41
C ASN A 65 -10.32 14.06 -1.55
N THR A 66 -10.73 13.40 -0.47
CA THR A 66 -9.83 12.75 0.51
C THR A 66 -10.42 11.47 1.10
N ASP A 67 -11.71 11.20 0.96
CA ASP A 67 -12.43 10.19 1.74
C ASP A 67 -12.38 8.80 1.09
N TYR A 68 -11.18 8.27 0.92
CA TYR A 68 -10.96 6.89 0.46
C TYR A 68 -10.40 5.98 1.57
N ILE A 69 -10.98 6.06 2.78
CA ILE A 69 -10.56 5.25 3.94
C ILE A 69 -10.66 3.74 3.67
N ASN A 70 -11.59 3.33 2.82
CA ASN A 70 -11.76 1.94 2.40
C ASN A 70 -10.97 1.58 1.13
N GLY A 71 -10.05 2.44 0.71
CA GLY A 71 -9.30 2.31 -0.53
C GLY A 71 -10.00 2.91 -1.75
N LEU A 72 -9.27 2.93 -2.86
CA LEU A 72 -9.77 3.30 -4.17
C LEU A 72 -10.17 2.03 -4.91
N ASN A 73 -11.39 1.99 -5.44
CA ASN A 73 -11.84 0.86 -6.24
C ASN A 73 -11.15 0.85 -7.61
N PRO A 74 -10.77 -0.31 -8.13
CA PRO A 74 -10.23 -0.41 -9.47
C PRO A 74 -11.34 -0.24 -10.53
N ASP A 75 -10.95 0.31 -11.69
CA ASP A 75 -11.79 0.35 -12.89
C ASP A 75 -11.84 -1.01 -13.58
N LEU A 76 -10.69 -1.71 -13.58
CA LEU A 76 -10.54 -3.06 -14.11
C LEU A 76 -10.04 -3.97 -13.00
N VAL A 77 -10.89 -4.92 -12.60
CA VAL A 77 -10.56 -5.85 -11.52
C VAL A 77 -9.73 -7.00 -12.05
N ILE A 78 -8.54 -7.18 -11.48
CA ILE A 78 -7.71 -8.38 -11.66
C ILE A 78 -7.00 -8.65 -10.32
N ASP A 79 -7.09 -9.90 -9.86
CA ASP A 79 -6.40 -10.31 -8.64
C ASP A 79 -5.04 -10.91 -9.01
N GLU A 80 -3.98 -10.28 -8.50
CA GLU A 80 -2.61 -10.74 -8.66
C GLU A 80 -2.27 -11.65 -7.48
N ASN A 81 -2.10 -12.92 -7.74
CA ASN A 81 -1.74 -13.91 -6.74
C ASN A 81 -0.48 -14.69 -7.16
N THR A 82 0.07 -15.46 -6.23
CA THR A 82 1.32 -16.20 -6.44
C THR A 82 1.27 -17.23 -7.58
N GLY A 83 0.08 -17.59 -8.04
CA GLY A 83 -0.10 -18.54 -9.14
C GLY A 83 -0.13 -17.89 -10.52
N ASN A 84 -0.33 -16.57 -10.60
CA ASN A 84 -0.46 -15.85 -11.87
C ASN A 84 0.42 -14.60 -12.01
N LEU A 85 1.48 -14.48 -11.22
CA LEU A 85 2.39 -13.32 -11.27
C LEU A 85 3.04 -13.10 -12.64
N GLY A 86 3.29 -14.18 -13.39
CA GLY A 86 4.01 -14.09 -14.66
C GLY A 86 5.48 -13.67 -14.49
N ILE A 87 6.07 -13.13 -15.55
CA ILE A 87 7.43 -12.59 -15.55
C ILE A 87 7.31 -11.07 -15.61
N LEU A 88 7.83 -10.38 -14.60
CA LEU A 88 7.77 -8.94 -14.49
C LEU A 88 8.35 -8.25 -15.74
N GLY A 89 7.55 -7.42 -16.39
CA GLY A 89 7.92 -6.71 -17.62
C GLY A 89 7.69 -7.50 -18.91
N ASP A 90 7.25 -8.77 -18.85
CA ASP A 90 6.80 -9.51 -20.02
C ASP A 90 5.42 -9.00 -20.47
N VAL A 91 5.19 -8.92 -21.77
CA VAL A 91 3.91 -8.46 -22.34
C VAL A 91 2.72 -9.37 -22.00
N ASN A 92 2.98 -10.59 -21.59
CA ASN A 92 1.99 -11.57 -21.14
C ASN A 92 1.81 -11.60 -19.61
N GLU A 93 2.52 -10.75 -18.88
CA GLU A 93 2.28 -10.57 -17.44
C GLU A 93 0.86 -10.01 -17.27
N PRO A 94 0.03 -10.58 -16.38
CA PRO A 94 -1.41 -10.33 -16.37
C PRO A 94 -1.80 -8.85 -16.21
N LEU A 95 -1.19 -8.11 -15.28
CA LEU A 95 -1.49 -6.69 -15.09
C LEU A 95 -1.01 -5.85 -16.28
N LEU A 96 0.22 -6.10 -16.76
CA LEU A 96 0.80 -5.39 -17.90
C LEU A 96 0.03 -5.70 -19.18
N ALA A 97 -0.35 -6.96 -19.40
CA ALA A 97 -1.15 -7.36 -20.55
C ALA A 97 -2.49 -6.63 -20.60
N LEU A 98 -3.19 -6.54 -19.45
CA LEU A 98 -4.46 -5.83 -19.34
C LEU A 98 -4.29 -4.32 -19.56
N ALA A 99 -3.21 -3.73 -19.03
CA ALA A 99 -2.88 -2.33 -19.25
C ALA A 99 -2.58 -2.02 -20.73
N LEU A 100 -1.79 -2.88 -21.40
CA LEU A 100 -1.49 -2.76 -22.81
C LEU A 100 -2.74 -2.94 -23.69
N GLN A 101 -3.65 -3.82 -23.29
CA GLN A 101 -4.93 -3.99 -23.97
C GLN A 101 -5.81 -2.74 -23.82
N GLN A 102 -5.83 -2.12 -22.66
CA GLN A 102 -6.59 -0.89 -22.44
C GLN A 102 -6.03 0.30 -23.23
N ILE A 103 -4.72 0.37 -23.39
CA ILE A 103 -4.05 1.42 -24.19
C ILE A 103 -4.20 1.16 -25.68
N SER A 104 -4.06 -0.09 -26.12
CA SER A 104 -4.23 -0.47 -27.52
C SER A 104 -5.72 -0.71 -27.80
N LEU A 105 -6.28 -0.01 -28.78
CA LEU A 105 -7.67 -0.16 -29.21
C LEU A 105 -7.99 -1.55 -29.83
N ASP A 106 -7.02 -2.44 -29.95
CA ASP A 106 -7.19 -3.83 -30.36
C ASP A 106 -7.58 -4.69 -29.14
N ARG A 107 -8.88 -4.80 -28.88
CA ARG A 107 -9.44 -5.70 -27.86
C ARG A 107 -9.28 -7.16 -28.29
N LYS A 108 -8.15 -7.78 -27.99
CA LYS A 108 -8.10 -9.24 -27.87
C LYS A 108 -8.65 -9.62 -26.50
N GLU A 109 -9.63 -10.54 -26.47
CA GLU A 109 -10.08 -11.16 -25.23
C GLU A 109 -8.87 -11.81 -24.53
N ILE A 110 -8.51 -11.32 -23.35
CA ILE A 110 -7.52 -11.99 -22.51
C ILE A 110 -8.30 -13.09 -21.77
N GLU A 111 -7.87 -14.33 -21.97
CA GLU A 111 -8.34 -15.46 -21.18
C GLU A 111 -7.78 -15.26 -19.76
N LEU A 112 -8.61 -14.77 -18.86
CA LEU A 112 -8.24 -14.59 -17.45
C LEU A 112 -7.98 -15.99 -16.86
N ILE A 113 -6.77 -16.20 -16.36
CA ILE A 113 -6.46 -17.41 -15.62
C ILE A 113 -7.28 -17.38 -14.35
N GLU A 114 -8.05 -18.45 -14.08
CA GLU A 114 -8.83 -18.55 -12.86
C GLU A 114 -7.93 -18.34 -11.63
N PRO A 115 -8.37 -17.54 -10.66
CA PRO A 115 -7.57 -17.30 -9.46
C PRO A 115 -7.33 -18.62 -8.71
N ILE A 116 -6.07 -18.88 -8.39
CA ILE A 116 -5.72 -20.01 -7.53
C ILE A 116 -6.15 -19.68 -6.12
N GLU A 117 -6.90 -20.59 -5.49
CA GLU A 117 -7.27 -20.45 -4.09
C GLU A 117 -6.01 -20.48 -3.22
N LEU A 118 -5.69 -19.37 -2.59
CA LEU A 118 -4.57 -19.27 -1.65
C LEU A 118 -4.94 -20.00 -0.37
N ILE A 119 -4.06 -20.89 0.08
CA ILE A 119 -4.19 -21.56 1.37
C ILE A 119 -4.05 -20.55 2.51
N ASP A 120 -3.32 -19.47 2.25
CA ASP A 120 -3.06 -18.40 3.21
C ASP A 120 -2.95 -17.03 2.50
N ASP A 121 -3.72 -16.06 2.97
CA ASP A 121 -3.74 -14.70 2.43
C ASP A 121 -3.15 -13.74 3.46
N SER A 122 -1.95 -13.25 3.17
CA SER A 122 -1.25 -12.32 4.05
C SER A 122 -2.01 -11.01 4.32
N ASN A 123 -3.05 -10.69 3.55
CA ASN A 123 -3.89 -9.51 3.78
C ASN A 123 -5.00 -9.75 4.82
N LYS A 124 -5.25 -10.99 5.17
CA LYS A 124 -6.25 -11.38 6.17
C LYS A 124 -5.70 -11.48 7.60
N PHE A 125 -4.38 -11.31 7.77
CA PHE A 125 -3.78 -11.34 9.10
C PHE A 125 -4.19 -10.12 9.93
N GLU A 126 -4.44 -10.37 11.20
CA GLU A 126 -4.66 -9.32 12.18
C GLU A 126 -3.37 -8.53 12.46
N LEU A 127 -3.53 -7.38 13.11
CA LEU A 127 -2.42 -6.55 13.55
C LEU A 127 -1.47 -7.40 14.42
N LEU A 128 -0.19 -7.47 14.05
CA LEU A 128 0.90 -8.22 14.70
C LEU A 128 1.08 -9.69 14.28
N GLU A 129 0.18 -10.32 13.53
CA GLU A 129 0.39 -11.70 13.06
C GLU A 129 1.54 -11.85 12.06
N LYS A 130 1.93 -10.74 11.40
CA LYS A 130 3.07 -10.71 10.45
C LYS A 130 4.39 -10.32 11.10
N GLU A 131 4.37 -9.92 12.35
CA GLU A 131 5.59 -9.49 13.04
C GLU A 131 6.21 -10.67 13.78
N MET A 132 7.52 -10.85 13.64
CA MET A 132 8.26 -11.76 14.52
C MET A 132 8.28 -11.14 15.92
N TYR A 133 7.35 -11.57 16.75
CA TYR A 133 7.31 -11.18 18.14
C TYR A 133 8.35 -11.98 18.92
N ILE A 134 9.35 -11.32 19.45
CA ILE A 134 10.27 -11.90 20.43
C ILE A 134 9.75 -11.54 21.81
N ASP A 135 9.18 -12.50 22.53
CA ASP A 135 8.86 -12.31 23.93
C ASP A 135 10.17 -12.16 24.72
N LEU A 136 10.38 -10.96 25.26
CA LEU A 136 11.58 -10.65 26.05
C LEU A 136 11.71 -11.54 27.29
N ASN A 137 10.65 -12.21 27.73
CA ASN A 137 10.70 -13.17 28.81
C ASN A 137 11.40 -14.49 28.39
N ASP A 138 11.36 -14.86 27.11
CA ASP A 138 12.04 -16.04 26.60
C ASP A 138 13.56 -15.84 26.43
N VAL A 139 14.02 -14.60 26.29
CA VAL A 139 15.45 -14.27 26.17
C VAL A 139 16.21 -14.46 27.48
N PHE A 140 15.55 -14.43 28.64
CA PHE A 140 16.17 -14.62 29.95
C PHE A 140 16.31 -16.09 30.37
N LEU A 141 15.74 -17.04 29.65
CA LEU A 141 15.82 -18.48 29.96
C LEU A 141 17.06 -19.18 29.38
N ILE A 142 17.88 -18.50 28.58
CA ILE A 142 19.09 -19.07 27.95
C ILE A 142 20.37 -18.84 28.78
N LYS A 143 20.25 -18.29 29.98
CA LYS A 143 21.40 -18.18 30.92
C LYS A 143 21.18 -19.04 32.17
N LYS A 144 21.39 -20.34 32.03
CA LYS A 144 21.89 -21.19 33.12
C LYS A 144 22.72 -22.32 32.55
#